data_3b905b18646f49db0d608fd19186dfd7
#
_entry.id   3b905b18646f49db0d608fd19186dfd7
#
_cell.length_a   1.000
_cell.length_b   1.000
_cell.length_c   1.000
_cell.angle_alpha   90.00
_cell.angle_beta   90.00
_cell.angle_gamma   90.00
#
_symmetry.space_group_name_H-M   'P 1'
#
loop_
_entity.id
_entity.type
_entity.pdbx_description
1 polymer ?
#
loop_
_entity_poly.entity_id
_entity_poly.type
_entity_poly.pdbx_seq_one_letter_code
_entity_poly.pdbx_strand_id
1 'polypeptide(L)'
;ENELDGDKGLCFVRERYNLPSGDYDRGRNQQKLLKAMLNKAMSPKIITNFQRILTAIEGCFETNMSSDEIKSLINMQLDDNAEWDVFNVQLDGKGYMTDQTYSMHGTSIYVMKPYTSYVKKITKLIDCVENGDKITENDVKDLGGE
;
A
#
# COMPACT_ATOMS: atom_id res chain seq x y z
N GLU A 1 -13.19 -5.18 -16.59
CA GLU A 1 -11.91 -5.67 -16.04
C GLU A 1 -10.79 -5.18 -16.95
N ASN A 2 -9.78 -4.50 -16.40
CA ASN A 2 -8.67 -3.98 -17.19
C ASN A 2 -7.45 -4.86 -16.95
N GLU A 3 -6.92 -5.47 -18.02
CA GLU A 3 -5.64 -6.14 -17.98
C GLU A 3 -4.50 -5.13 -18.19
N LEU A 4 -3.60 -5.06 -17.24
CA LEU A 4 -2.40 -4.23 -17.30
C LEU A 4 -1.17 -5.14 -17.43
N ASP A 5 -0.36 -4.90 -18.45
CA ASP A 5 1.03 -5.36 -18.50
C ASP A 5 1.94 -4.44 -17.65
N GLY A 6 3.23 -4.76 -17.58
CA GLY A 6 4.17 -4.00 -16.76
C GLY A 6 4.25 -2.53 -17.16
N ASP A 7 4.28 -2.22 -18.46
CA ASP A 7 4.40 -0.85 -18.96
C ASP A 7 3.14 -0.03 -18.70
N LYS A 8 1.97 -0.61 -18.94
CA LYS A 8 0.69 0.03 -18.62
C LYS A 8 0.49 0.20 -17.12
N GLY A 9 0.89 -0.79 -16.33
CA GLY A 9 0.89 -0.70 -14.87
C GLY A 9 1.76 0.45 -14.37
N LEU A 10 2.96 0.60 -14.94
CA LEU A 10 3.87 1.68 -14.61
C LEU A 10 3.29 3.05 -15.01
N CYS A 11 2.70 3.18 -16.20
CA CYS A 11 2.01 4.40 -16.62
C CYS A 11 0.85 4.74 -15.66
N PHE A 12 0.03 3.74 -15.30
CA PHE A 12 -1.11 3.92 -14.40
C PHE A 12 -0.70 4.46 -13.02
N VAL A 13 0.40 3.98 -12.42
CA VAL A 13 0.84 4.43 -11.09
C VAL A 13 1.68 5.71 -11.13
N ARG A 14 2.13 6.14 -12.29
CA ARG A 14 2.89 7.40 -12.48
C ARG A 14 2.00 8.57 -12.87
N GLU A 15 0.79 8.31 -13.40
CA GLU A 15 -0.13 9.37 -13.81
C GLU A 15 -0.48 10.28 -12.63
N ARG A 16 -0.39 11.59 -12.86
CA ARG A 16 -0.64 12.61 -11.87
C ARG A 16 -1.39 13.80 -12.46
N TYR A 17 -0.98 14.25 -13.64
CA TYR A 17 -1.39 15.55 -14.19
C TYR A 17 -2.83 15.54 -14.74
N ASN A 18 -3.31 14.40 -15.23
CA ASN A 18 -4.66 14.25 -15.76
C ASN A 18 -5.66 13.74 -14.70
N LEU A 19 -5.23 13.65 -13.43
CA LEU A 19 -6.08 13.18 -12.34
C LEU A 19 -6.69 14.35 -11.57
N PRO A 20 -8.00 14.31 -11.22
CA PRO A 20 -8.69 15.41 -10.56
C PRO A 20 -8.04 15.87 -9.26
N SER A 21 -7.54 14.95 -8.44
CA SER A 21 -6.87 15.22 -7.16
C SER A 21 -5.34 15.02 -7.24
N GLY A 22 -4.78 15.00 -8.46
CA GLY A 22 -3.34 14.96 -8.69
C GLY A 22 -2.60 13.87 -7.93
N ASP A 23 -1.77 14.27 -6.98
CA ASP A 23 -0.92 13.36 -6.20
C ASP A 23 -1.70 12.37 -5.32
N TYR A 24 -2.85 12.78 -4.79
CA TYR A 24 -3.73 11.91 -4.02
C TYR A 24 -4.28 10.76 -4.86
N ASP A 25 -4.71 11.04 -6.08
CA ASP A 25 -5.22 10.01 -7.00
C ASP A 25 -4.09 9.09 -7.46
N ARG A 26 -2.89 9.62 -7.66
CA ARG A 26 -1.70 8.81 -7.94
C ARG A 26 -1.45 7.82 -6.79
N GLY A 27 -1.47 8.27 -5.53
CA GLY A 27 -1.33 7.41 -4.36
C GLY A 27 -2.40 6.32 -4.33
N ARG A 28 -3.66 6.66 -4.62
CA ARG A 28 -4.76 5.67 -4.75
C ARG A 28 -4.52 4.67 -5.87
N ASN A 29 -4.00 5.09 -7.01
CA ASN A 29 -3.69 4.20 -8.13
C ASN A 29 -2.56 3.24 -7.78
N GLN A 30 -1.53 3.69 -7.06
CA GLN A 30 -0.46 2.85 -6.54
C GLN A 30 -1.01 1.77 -5.59
N GLN A 31 -1.88 2.16 -4.65
CA GLN A 31 -2.54 1.22 -3.74
C GLN A 31 -3.43 0.20 -4.47
N LYS A 32 -4.19 0.64 -5.48
CA LYS A 32 -5.01 -0.27 -6.31
C LYS A 32 -4.16 -1.30 -7.04
N LEU A 33 -3.05 -0.87 -7.64
CA LEU A 33 -2.14 -1.79 -8.32
C LEU A 33 -1.52 -2.77 -7.34
N LEU A 34 -1.03 -2.29 -6.19
CA LEU A 34 -0.45 -3.14 -5.15
C LEU A 34 -1.46 -4.18 -4.65
N LYS A 35 -2.71 -3.78 -4.35
CA LYS A 35 -3.78 -4.70 -3.96
C LYS A 35 -4.04 -5.76 -5.03
N ALA A 36 -4.10 -5.38 -6.30
CA ALA A 36 -4.31 -6.30 -7.41
C ALA A 36 -3.13 -7.28 -7.56
N MET A 37 -1.89 -6.80 -7.37
CA MET A 37 -0.69 -7.64 -7.38
C MET A 37 -0.67 -8.64 -6.22
N LEU A 38 -1.02 -8.20 -5.01
CA LEU A 38 -1.11 -9.08 -3.83
C LEU A 38 -2.16 -10.16 -4.05
N ASN A 39 -3.37 -9.80 -4.47
CA ASN A 39 -4.43 -10.77 -4.75
C ASN A 39 -4.01 -11.80 -5.81
N LYS A 40 -3.31 -11.36 -6.84
CA LYS A 40 -2.77 -12.25 -7.88
C LYS A 40 -1.65 -13.14 -7.33
N ALA A 41 -0.74 -12.59 -6.54
CA ALA A 41 0.37 -13.33 -5.93
C ALA A 41 -0.12 -14.42 -4.98
N MET A 42 -1.23 -14.16 -4.25
CA MET A 42 -1.84 -15.12 -3.33
C MET A 42 -2.66 -16.21 -4.03
N SER A 43 -2.79 -16.16 -5.36
CA SER A 43 -3.51 -17.22 -6.07
C SER A 43 -2.70 -18.54 -6.05
N PRO A 44 -3.37 -19.72 -5.90
CA PRO A 44 -2.68 -21.02 -5.83
C PRO A 44 -1.73 -21.28 -7.02
N LYS A 45 -2.11 -20.82 -8.21
CA LYS A 45 -1.30 -20.95 -9.42
C LYS A 45 0.03 -20.19 -9.35
N ILE A 46 0.05 -19.05 -8.69
CA ILE A 46 1.25 -18.22 -8.54
C ILE A 46 2.09 -18.74 -7.38
N ILE A 47 1.47 -19.08 -6.25
CA ILE A 47 2.16 -19.55 -5.06
C ILE A 47 2.97 -20.83 -5.35
N THR A 48 2.45 -21.77 -6.14
CA THR A 48 3.21 -22.95 -6.55
C THR A 48 4.45 -22.65 -7.39
N ASN A 49 4.53 -21.46 -7.99
CA ASN A 49 5.69 -20.99 -8.78
C ASN A 49 6.49 -19.88 -8.06
N PHE A 50 6.28 -19.70 -6.77
CA PHE A 50 6.81 -18.56 -6.02
C PHE A 50 8.34 -18.45 -6.08
N GLN A 51 9.06 -19.58 -6.06
CA GLN A 51 10.53 -19.55 -6.19
C GLN A 51 11.00 -18.89 -7.50
N ARG A 52 10.29 -19.10 -8.59
CA ARG A 52 10.62 -18.45 -9.89
C ARG A 52 10.33 -16.95 -9.86
N ILE A 53 9.29 -16.54 -9.12
CA ILE A 53 8.96 -15.12 -8.94
C ILE A 53 10.03 -14.45 -8.10
N LEU A 54 10.44 -15.04 -6.98
CA LEU A 54 11.52 -14.50 -6.15
C LEU A 54 12.79 -14.29 -6.95
N THR A 55 13.20 -15.27 -7.77
CA THR A 55 14.38 -15.14 -8.64
C THR A 55 14.21 -14.00 -9.65
N ALA A 56 13.00 -13.81 -10.21
CA ALA A 56 12.73 -12.76 -11.19
C ALA A 56 12.74 -11.33 -10.61
N ILE A 57 12.45 -11.18 -9.32
CA ILE A 57 12.45 -9.89 -8.62
C ILE A 57 13.67 -9.70 -7.71
N GLU A 58 14.60 -10.65 -7.72
CA GLU A 58 15.88 -10.53 -7.00
C GLU A 58 16.61 -9.26 -7.43
N GLY A 59 16.98 -8.44 -6.44
CA GLY A 59 17.59 -7.12 -6.69
C GLY A 59 16.61 -5.96 -6.93
N CYS A 60 15.30 -6.22 -7.04
CA CYS A 60 14.30 -5.15 -7.16
C CYS A 60 13.91 -4.53 -5.81
N PHE A 61 14.16 -5.22 -4.72
CA PHE A 61 13.88 -4.74 -3.36
C PHE A 61 14.84 -5.38 -2.35
N GLU A 62 15.03 -4.71 -1.23
CA GLU A 62 15.76 -5.22 -0.08
C GLU A 62 14.77 -5.51 1.06
N THR A 63 15.01 -6.60 1.78
CA THR A 63 14.20 -6.99 2.94
C THR A 63 15.09 -7.54 4.05
N ASN A 64 14.69 -7.35 5.29
CA ASN A 64 15.30 -7.96 6.46
C ASN A 64 14.74 -9.36 6.78
N MET A 65 13.77 -9.84 6.01
CA MET A 65 13.25 -11.21 6.14
C MET A 65 14.24 -12.21 5.56
N SER A 66 14.51 -13.26 6.32
CA SER A 66 15.30 -14.39 5.83
C SER A 66 14.52 -15.23 4.82
N SER A 67 15.26 -15.98 3.98
CA SER A 67 14.63 -16.91 3.02
C SER A 67 13.74 -17.96 3.69
N ASP A 68 14.05 -18.35 4.93
CA ASP A 68 13.25 -19.36 5.64
C ASP A 68 11.96 -18.76 6.22
N GLU A 69 11.97 -17.53 6.66
CA GLU A 69 10.74 -16.80 7.05
C GLU A 69 9.82 -16.63 5.84
N ILE A 70 10.37 -16.24 4.69
CA ILE A 70 9.59 -16.13 3.45
C ILE A 70 8.98 -17.50 3.05
N LYS A 71 9.75 -18.58 3.11
CA LYS A 71 9.25 -19.94 2.85
C LYS A 71 8.15 -20.34 3.83
N SER A 72 8.30 -20.01 5.11
CA SER A 72 7.30 -20.30 6.14
C SER A 72 5.97 -19.58 5.86
N LEU A 73 6.00 -18.32 5.45
CA LEU A 73 4.81 -17.59 5.04
C LEU A 73 4.12 -18.22 3.82
N ILE A 74 4.91 -18.67 2.84
CA ILE A 74 4.39 -19.34 1.66
C ILE A 74 3.72 -20.67 2.03
N ASN A 75 4.37 -21.48 2.85
CA ASN A 75 3.81 -22.76 3.30
C ASN A 75 2.52 -22.54 4.10
N MET A 76 2.50 -21.57 5.01
CA MET A 76 1.29 -21.18 5.73
C MET A 76 0.15 -20.84 4.76
N GLN A 77 0.42 -20.02 3.72
CA GLN A 77 -0.59 -19.68 2.72
C GLN A 77 -1.07 -20.87 1.90
N LEU A 78 -0.18 -21.81 1.58
CA LEU A 78 -0.52 -23.04 0.85
C LEU A 78 -1.39 -24.00 1.69
N ASP A 79 -1.07 -24.11 2.98
CA ASP A 79 -1.76 -25.01 3.90
C ASP A 79 -3.15 -24.47 4.28
N ASP A 80 -3.25 -23.19 4.58
CA ASP A 80 -4.49 -22.55 5.04
C ASP A 80 -5.39 -22.11 3.88
N ASN A 81 -4.80 -21.85 2.71
CA ASN A 81 -5.47 -21.23 1.54
C ASN A 81 -6.36 -20.03 1.94
N ALA A 82 -5.89 -19.26 2.94
CA ALA A 82 -6.62 -18.17 3.52
C ALA A 82 -6.77 -17.02 2.53
N GLU A 83 -7.95 -16.41 2.50
CA GLU A 83 -8.18 -15.15 1.79
C GLU A 83 -7.65 -13.98 2.64
N TRP A 84 -6.96 -13.05 1.98
CA TRP A 84 -6.41 -11.86 2.63
C TRP A 84 -7.32 -10.66 2.39
N ASP A 85 -7.82 -10.10 3.47
CA ASP A 85 -8.50 -8.82 3.43
C ASP A 85 -7.47 -7.69 3.40
N VAL A 86 -7.36 -7.00 2.26
CA VAL A 86 -6.42 -5.89 2.10
C VAL A 86 -7.18 -4.57 2.12
N PHE A 87 -6.97 -3.78 3.16
CA PHE A 87 -7.54 -2.46 3.32
C PHE A 87 -6.49 -1.38 3.04
N ASN A 88 -6.88 -0.37 2.29
CA ASN A 88 -6.03 0.77 1.98
C ASN A 88 -6.53 1.99 2.74
N VAL A 89 -5.62 2.65 3.44
CA VAL A 89 -5.88 3.90 4.12
C VAL A 89 -4.89 4.96 3.65
N GLN A 90 -5.36 6.19 3.50
CA GLN A 90 -4.52 7.31 3.10
C GLN A 90 -4.72 8.44 4.11
N LEU A 91 -3.61 8.98 4.63
CA LEU A 91 -3.66 10.15 5.50
C LEU A 91 -4.19 11.36 4.73
N ASP A 92 -5.09 12.09 5.37
CA ASP A 92 -5.53 13.40 4.91
C ASP A 92 -5.07 14.49 5.86
N GLY A 93 -5.03 15.74 5.36
CA GLY A 93 -4.50 16.85 6.11
C GLY A 93 -4.64 18.17 5.40
N LYS A 94 -4.17 19.23 6.08
CA LYS A 94 -4.13 20.57 5.54
C LYS A 94 -2.81 20.82 4.82
N GLY A 95 -2.89 21.14 3.52
CA GLY A 95 -1.74 21.56 2.72
C GLY A 95 -1.39 23.02 2.96
N TYR A 96 -0.10 23.34 2.94
CA TYR A 96 0.41 24.71 3.00
C TYR A 96 1.83 24.80 2.45
N MET A 97 2.27 26.01 2.15
CA MET A 97 3.65 26.29 1.74
C MET A 97 4.49 26.65 2.97
N THR A 98 5.70 26.12 3.05
CA THR A 98 6.67 26.45 4.11
C THR A 98 8.10 26.33 3.62
N ASP A 99 8.99 27.12 4.21
CA ASP A 99 10.44 27.06 4.03
C ASP A 99 11.18 26.43 5.24
N GLN A 100 10.41 25.95 6.24
CA GLN A 100 10.92 25.45 7.51
C GLN A 100 11.02 23.91 7.56
N THR A 101 11.15 23.24 6.41
CA THR A 101 11.32 21.79 6.40
C THR A 101 12.78 21.41 6.69
N TYR A 102 12.96 20.26 7.36
CA TYR A 102 14.29 19.76 7.70
C TYR A 102 15.16 19.52 6.46
N SER A 103 14.59 18.89 5.43
CA SER A 103 15.33 18.48 4.22
C SER A 103 15.57 19.61 3.22
N MET A 104 14.76 20.68 3.23
CA MET A 104 14.83 21.79 2.28
C MET A 104 14.62 23.14 2.99
N HIS A 105 15.35 23.37 4.07
CA HIS A 105 15.29 24.60 4.85
C HIS A 105 15.62 25.81 3.97
N GLY A 106 14.82 26.87 4.08
CA GLY A 106 14.98 28.10 3.28
C GLY A 106 14.39 28.02 1.87
N THR A 107 13.87 26.87 1.43
CA THR A 107 13.18 26.72 0.15
C THR A 107 11.70 26.52 0.38
N SER A 108 10.87 27.42 -0.19
CA SER A 108 9.41 27.30 -0.06
C SER A 108 8.89 26.08 -0.84
N ILE A 109 8.41 25.07 -0.11
CA ILE A 109 7.84 23.85 -0.69
C ILE A 109 6.46 23.59 -0.11
N TYR A 110 5.64 22.85 -0.88
CA TYR A 110 4.35 22.40 -0.42
C TYR A 110 4.50 21.21 0.53
N VAL A 111 3.84 21.28 1.68
CA VAL A 111 3.74 20.20 2.66
C VAL A 111 2.30 19.98 3.09
N MET A 112 1.98 18.79 3.56
CA MET A 112 0.70 18.48 4.16
C MET A 112 0.89 18.17 5.65
N LYS A 113 0.16 18.88 6.50
CA LYS A 113 0.07 18.55 7.93
C LYS A 113 -1.12 17.63 8.14
N PRO A 114 -0.90 16.36 8.52
CA PRO A 114 -1.99 15.41 8.72
C PRO A 114 -2.95 15.89 9.81
N TYR A 115 -4.24 15.59 9.65
CA TYR A 115 -5.21 15.77 10.73
C TYR A 115 -4.92 14.77 11.85
N THR A 116 -4.77 15.28 13.08
CA THR A 116 -4.44 14.43 14.25
C THR A 116 -5.53 13.38 14.52
N SER A 117 -6.80 13.71 14.25
CA SER A 117 -7.92 12.78 14.33
C SER A 117 -7.73 11.58 13.40
N TYR A 118 -7.28 11.83 12.18
CA TYR A 118 -6.99 10.80 11.18
C TYR A 118 -5.84 9.89 11.61
N VAL A 119 -4.73 10.49 12.03
CA VAL A 119 -3.59 9.74 12.54
C VAL A 119 -4.02 8.79 13.66
N LYS A 120 -4.76 9.29 14.66
CA LYS A 120 -5.26 8.46 15.77
C LYS A 120 -6.19 7.33 15.33
N LYS A 121 -7.07 7.58 14.36
CA LYS A 121 -7.96 6.54 13.82
C LYS A 121 -7.18 5.45 13.09
N ILE A 122 -6.22 5.83 12.23
CA ILE A 122 -5.38 4.88 11.49
C ILE A 122 -4.52 4.06 12.46
N THR A 123 -3.88 4.71 13.45
CA THR A 123 -3.12 3.98 14.48
C THR A 123 -3.98 2.94 15.18
N LYS A 124 -5.22 3.31 15.57
CA LYS A 124 -6.14 2.35 16.19
C LYS A 124 -6.48 1.17 15.26
N LEU A 125 -6.65 1.38 13.95
CA LEU A 125 -6.87 0.29 13.00
C LEU A 125 -5.65 -0.63 12.89
N ILE A 126 -4.44 -0.07 12.91
CA ILE A 126 -3.20 -0.85 12.91
C ILE A 126 -3.14 -1.69 14.18
N ASP A 127 -3.39 -1.10 15.35
CA ASP A 127 -3.41 -1.79 16.64
C ASP A 127 -4.42 -2.95 16.64
N CYS A 128 -5.62 -2.76 16.06
CA CYS A 128 -6.61 -3.83 15.92
C CYS A 128 -6.06 -5.00 15.10
N VAL A 129 -5.45 -4.71 13.94
CA VAL A 129 -4.86 -5.76 13.08
C VAL A 129 -3.71 -6.48 13.77
N GLU A 130 -2.82 -5.74 14.46
CA GLU A 130 -1.70 -6.32 15.23
C GLU A 130 -2.17 -7.22 16.38
N ASN A 131 -3.31 -6.92 16.99
CA ASN A 131 -3.94 -7.74 18.02
C ASN A 131 -4.76 -8.92 17.47
N GLY A 132 -4.85 -9.07 16.15
CA GLY A 132 -5.61 -10.12 15.50
C GLY A 132 -7.11 -9.86 15.40
N ASP A 133 -7.55 -8.64 15.67
CA ASP A 133 -8.94 -8.23 15.53
C ASP A 133 -9.30 -8.06 14.04
N LYS A 134 -10.53 -8.44 13.69
CA LYS A 134 -11.02 -8.23 12.33
C LYS A 134 -11.47 -6.78 12.15
N ILE A 135 -10.96 -6.14 11.10
CA ILE A 135 -11.47 -4.85 10.62
C ILE A 135 -12.32 -5.05 9.37
N THR A 136 -13.21 -4.11 9.10
CA THR A 136 -14.14 -4.14 7.97
C THR A 136 -13.95 -2.92 7.07
N GLU A 137 -14.53 -2.96 5.87
CA GLU A 137 -14.56 -1.78 5.01
C GLU A 137 -15.23 -0.56 5.66
N ASN A 138 -16.18 -0.77 6.57
CA ASN A 138 -16.84 0.34 7.26
C ASN A 138 -15.89 1.03 8.22
N ASP A 139 -15.06 0.26 8.96
CA ASP A 139 -14.05 0.82 9.86
C ASP A 139 -13.04 1.69 9.10
N VAL A 140 -12.76 1.35 7.84
CA VAL A 140 -11.87 2.12 6.97
C VAL A 140 -12.58 3.32 6.33
N LYS A 141 -13.86 3.21 5.98
CA LYS A 141 -14.66 4.32 5.41
C LYS A 141 -14.93 5.43 6.43
N ASP A 142 -15.13 5.09 7.69
CA ASP A 142 -15.32 6.04 8.78
C ASP A 142 -14.07 6.89 9.13
N LEU A 143 -12.98 6.68 8.40
CA LEU A 143 -11.82 7.58 8.44
C LEU A 143 -12.12 8.91 7.73
N GLY A 144 -13.13 8.95 6.86
CA GLY A 144 -13.48 10.10 6.05
C GLY A 144 -14.11 11.23 6.85
N GLY A 145 -13.42 12.36 6.82
CA GLY A 145 -13.99 13.69 6.90
C GLY A 145 -14.30 14.25 8.29
N GLU A 146 -13.81 15.43 8.50
CA GLU A 146 -14.65 16.52 9.00
C GLU A 146 -15.49 17.04 7.85
#